data_031ca0a29a4ebb7fb9706e3c6d6faf2a
#
_entry.id   031ca0a29a4ebb7fb9706e3c6d6faf2a
#
_cell.length_a   1.000
_cell.length_b   1.000
_cell.length_c   1.000
_cell.angle_alpha   90.00
_cell.angle_beta   90.00
_cell.angle_gamma   90.00
#
_symmetry.space_group_name_H-M   'P 1'
#
loop_
_entity.id
_entity.type
_entity.pdbx_description
1 polymer ?
#
loop_
_entity_poly.entity_id
_entity_poly.type
_entity_poly.pdbx_seq_one_letter_code
_entity_poly.pdbx_strand_id
1 'polypeptide(L)'
;PCQSSAASDVYKRQVSKDINLRLKAKALNITAEDFETGKIDRDSTLYTGKQLVENIESEYINKLYKQGNISDTNVIKDKLTANGFYIMKNGKSSVLSYYNPLDDCLERVEKQYVYGIKPRNAEQTFALHALLNPDIKLVTLQGVAGTGKTLLALASALEQHNLYHQIVLARPIVPLSNKDIGYLPGNADEKINPYMQPLFDN
;
A
#
# COMPACT_ATOMS: atom_id res chain seq x y z
N PRO A 1 49.58 -15.86 -35.93
CA PRO A 1 49.81 -14.88 -34.90
C PRO A 1 48.50 -14.26 -34.46
N CYS A 2 47.89 -14.85 -33.47
CA CYS A 2 46.70 -14.31 -32.83
C CYS A 2 47.12 -13.44 -31.66
N GLN A 3 47.19 -12.14 -31.90
CA GLN A 3 47.22 -11.15 -30.86
C GLN A 3 45.90 -10.41 -30.93
N SER A 4 44.89 -10.77 -30.15
CA SER A 4 43.73 -9.88 -29.92
C SER A 4 42.74 -10.33 -28.85
N SER A 5 43.08 -11.19 -27.91
CA SER A 5 42.03 -11.61 -26.94
C SER A 5 42.18 -11.03 -25.52
N ALA A 6 43.36 -10.57 -25.13
CA ALA A 6 43.57 -10.15 -23.75
C ALA A 6 43.01 -8.75 -23.39
N ALA A 7 42.92 -7.83 -24.38
CA ALA A 7 42.40 -6.47 -24.09
C ALA A 7 40.87 -6.36 -24.07
N SER A 8 40.16 -7.31 -24.67
CA SER A 8 38.68 -7.28 -24.69
C SER A 8 38.03 -7.88 -23.43
N ASP A 9 38.78 -8.69 -22.67
CA ASP A 9 38.21 -9.38 -21.49
C ASP A 9 38.22 -8.53 -20.22
N VAL A 10 39.04 -7.48 -20.19
CA VAL A 10 39.16 -6.58 -19.03
C VAL A 10 37.86 -5.80 -18.74
N TYR A 11 36.98 -5.67 -19.74
CA TYR A 11 35.74 -4.86 -19.60
C TYR A 11 34.47 -5.68 -19.61
N LYS A 12 34.52 -7.00 -19.63
CA LYS A 12 33.32 -7.84 -19.59
C LYS A 12 32.82 -7.98 -18.15
N ARG A 13 31.66 -7.36 -17.86
CA ARG A 13 30.95 -7.48 -16.59
C ARG A 13 29.55 -7.98 -16.87
N GLN A 14 29.16 -9.09 -16.23
CA GLN A 14 27.81 -9.63 -16.30
C GLN A 14 26.94 -8.97 -15.22
N VAL A 15 25.86 -8.31 -15.60
CA VAL A 15 24.86 -7.74 -14.67
C VAL A 15 23.54 -8.46 -14.87
N SER A 16 23.01 -9.13 -13.84
CA SER A 16 21.78 -9.91 -13.95
C SER A 16 21.12 -10.12 -12.59
N LYS A 17 19.78 -10.16 -12.58
CA LYS A 17 18.99 -10.60 -11.40
C LYS A 17 19.02 -12.12 -11.21
N ASP A 18 19.29 -12.89 -12.27
CA ASP A 18 19.36 -14.35 -12.21
C ASP A 18 20.64 -14.80 -11.48
N ILE A 19 20.44 -15.42 -10.31
CA ILE A 19 21.52 -15.92 -9.48
C ILE A 19 22.29 -17.05 -10.16
N ASN A 20 21.62 -17.93 -10.91
CA ASN A 20 22.27 -19.06 -11.60
C ASN A 20 23.17 -18.56 -12.73
N LEU A 21 22.73 -17.53 -13.45
CA LEU A 21 23.55 -16.90 -14.48
C LEU A 21 24.78 -16.24 -13.88
N ARG A 22 24.67 -15.56 -12.75
CA ARG A 22 25.81 -14.96 -12.05
C ARG A 22 26.81 -16.02 -11.54
N LEU A 23 26.29 -17.12 -11.01
CA LEU A 23 27.15 -18.23 -10.56
C LEU A 23 27.91 -18.87 -11.72
N LYS A 24 27.25 -19.10 -12.86
CA LYS A 24 27.91 -19.61 -14.08
C LYS A 24 28.96 -18.63 -14.62
N ALA A 25 28.68 -17.34 -14.64
CA ALA A 25 29.61 -16.31 -15.05
C ALA A 25 30.84 -16.30 -14.13
N LYS A 26 30.67 -16.36 -12.80
CA LYS A 26 31.75 -16.44 -11.83
C LYS A 26 32.61 -17.72 -12.02
N ALA A 27 31.98 -18.86 -12.31
CA ALA A 27 32.69 -20.10 -12.61
C ALA A 27 33.58 -20.02 -13.86
N LEU A 28 33.26 -19.10 -14.77
CA LEU A 28 34.06 -18.80 -15.97
C LEU A 28 35.02 -17.62 -15.79
N ASN A 29 35.27 -17.19 -14.54
CA ASN A 29 36.07 -16.02 -14.18
C ASN A 29 35.58 -14.70 -14.80
N ILE A 30 34.29 -14.58 -15.11
CA ILE A 30 33.68 -13.34 -15.57
C ILE A 30 33.11 -12.62 -14.33
N THR A 31 33.46 -11.35 -14.16
CA THR A 31 32.91 -10.52 -13.09
C THR A 31 31.39 -10.44 -13.22
N ALA A 32 30.65 -10.90 -12.22
CA ALA A 32 29.19 -10.92 -12.24
C ALA A 32 28.61 -10.19 -11.00
N GLU A 33 27.72 -9.26 -11.26
CA GLU A 33 27.07 -8.43 -10.26
C GLU A 33 25.55 -8.56 -10.33
N ASP A 34 24.88 -8.22 -9.22
CA ASP A 34 23.43 -8.15 -9.17
C ASP A 34 22.94 -6.86 -9.85
N PHE A 35 21.81 -6.94 -10.52
CA PHE A 35 21.14 -5.77 -11.07
C PHE A 35 20.37 -5.04 -9.96
N GLU A 36 20.96 -3.96 -9.42
CA GLU A 36 20.44 -3.26 -8.24
C GLU A 36 19.44 -2.15 -8.55
N THR A 37 19.32 -1.71 -9.80
CA THR A 37 18.35 -0.69 -10.19
C THR A 37 16.92 -1.16 -9.89
N GLY A 38 16.22 -0.39 -9.09
CA GLY A 38 14.85 -0.70 -8.62
C GLY A 38 14.79 -1.49 -7.32
N LYS A 39 15.91 -1.76 -6.66
CA LYS A 39 15.87 -2.13 -5.24
C LYS A 39 15.58 -0.88 -4.43
N ILE A 40 14.49 -0.92 -3.69
CA ILE A 40 14.21 0.07 -2.66
C ILE A 40 15.12 -0.27 -1.47
N ASP A 41 15.94 0.67 -1.02
CA ASP A 41 16.70 0.52 0.22
C ASP A 41 15.72 0.25 1.36
N ARG A 42 15.82 -0.93 1.98
CA ARG A 42 14.91 -1.34 3.07
C ARG A 42 15.08 -0.50 4.33
N ASP A 43 16.17 0.26 4.42
CA ASP A 43 16.48 1.14 5.55
C ASP A 43 15.93 2.56 5.39
N SER A 44 15.32 2.91 4.26
CA SER A 44 14.57 4.14 4.16
C SER A 44 13.31 4.00 5.01
N THR A 45 13.05 4.99 5.83
CA THR A 45 11.82 5.14 6.63
C THR A 45 10.60 5.24 5.72
N LEU A 46 10.14 4.08 5.23
CA LEU A 46 8.91 4.03 4.45
C LEU A 46 7.74 4.45 5.34
N TYR A 47 6.95 5.39 4.86
CA TYR A 47 5.71 5.77 5.52
C TYR A 47 4.81 4.55 5.70
N THR A 48 4.45 4.25 6.94
CA THR A 48 3.67 3.05 7.31
C THR A 48 2.17 3.25 7.23
N GLY A 49 1.70 4.39 6.72
CA GLY A 49 0.27 4.73 6.63
C GLY A 49 -0.30 5.35 7.90
N LYS A 50 0.44 5.36 9.01
CA LYS A 50 0.03 5.99 10.27
C LYS A 50 1.25 6.39 11.09
N GLN A 51 1.07 7.40 11.95
CA GLN A 51 2.06 7.83 12.93
C GLN A 51 1.41 7.93 14.31
N LEU A 52 2.10 7.45 15.35
CA LEU A 52 1.70 7.63 16.72
C LEU A 52 2.39 8.88 17.27
N VAL A 53 1.60 9.83 17.76
CA VAL A 53 2.09 11.06 18.39
C VAL A 53 1.64 11.07 19.84
N GLU A 54 2.60 10.95 20.76
CA GLU A 54 2.34 10.90 22.20
C GLU A 54 2.59 12.27 22.86
N ASN A 55 2.07 12.42 24.06
CA ASN A 55 2.21 13.63 24.89
C ASN A 55 1.62 14.90 24.25
N ILE A 56 0.53 14.75 23.47
CA ILE A 56 -0.22 15.88 22.95
C ILE A 56 -1.01 16.53 24.09
N GLU A 57 -1.03 17.85 24.16
CA GLU A 57 -1.82 18.56 25.16
C GLU A 57 -3.31 18.19 25.06
N SER A 58 -3.92 17.93 26.21
CA SER A 58 -5.34 17.51 26.26
C SER A 58 -6.30 18.50 25.61
N GLU A 59 -5.91 19.77 25.54
CA GLU A 59 -6.70 20.83 24.90
C GLU A 59 -6.93 20.55 23.41
N TYR A 60 -5.87 20.12 22.67
CA TYR A 60 -5.98 19.80 21.26
C TYR A 60 -6.86 18.58 20.99
N ILE A 61 -6.73 17.54 21.85
CA ILE A 61 -7.60 16.37 21.76
C ILE A 61 -9.06 16.79 21.97
N ASN A 62 -9.32 17.64 22.96
CA ASN A 62 -10.68 18.14 23.25
C ASN A 62 -11.21 19.04 22.12
N LYS A 63 -10.35 19.85 21.50
CA LYS A 63 -10.74 20.66 20.33
C LYS A 63 -11.14 19.78 19.15
N LEU A 64 -10.36 18.74 18.83
CA LEU A 64 -10.70 17.78 17.78
C LEU A 64 -12.03 17.06 18.05
N TYR A 65 -12.32 16.74 19.31
CA TYR A 65 -13.61 16.14 19.66
C TYR A 65 -14.79 17.11 19.54
N LYS A 66 -14.59 18.40 19.84
CA LYS A 66 -15.64 19.41 19.82
C LYS A 66 -15.86 20.06 18.46
N GLN A 67 -14.77 20.38 17.76
CA GLN A 67 -14.79 21.17 16.53
C GLN A 67 -14.62 20.32 15.26
N GLY A 68 -14.10 19.10 15.41
CA GLY A 68 -13.81 18.20 14.28
C GLY A 68 -12.50 18.47 13.58
N ASN A 69 -11.95 19.69 13.65
CA ASN A 69 -10.69 20.05 13.02
C ASN A 69 -9.85 21.02 13.86
N ILE A 70 -8.58 21.14 13.54
CA ILE A 70 -7.61 22.07 14.12
C ILE A 70 -6.70 22.59 13.02
N SER A 71 -6.62 23.91 12.87
CA SER A 71 -5.70 24.58 11.92
C SER A 71 -4.27 24.72 12.46
N ASP A 72 -4.06 24.53 13.77
CA ASP A 72 -2.73 24.55 14.35
C ASP A 72 -2.03 23.20 14.12
N THR A 73 -1.30 23.11 13.02
CA THR A 73 -0.57 21.92 12.62
C THR A 73 0.75 21.75 13.38
N ASN A 74 1.25 22.76 14.11
CA ASN A 74 2.48 22.70 14.90
C ASN A 74 2.37 21.78 16.12
N VAL A 75 1.17 21.32 16.45
CA VAL A 75 0.92 20.29 17.48
C VAL A 75 1.72 19.03 17.21
N ILE A 76 1.95 18.71 15.95
CA ILE A 76 2.79 17.59 15.52
C ILE A 76 4.17 18.15 15.18
N LYS A 77 5.16 17.87 16.03
CA LYS A 77 6.54 18.37 15.88
C LYS A 77 7.26 17.81 14.66
N ASP A 78 6.83 16.65 14.18
CA ASP A 78 7.40 16.01 13.00
C ASP A 78 6.83 16.62 11.73
N LYS A 79 7.55 16.47 10.61
CA LYS A 79 7.07 16.93 9.31
C LYS A 79 5.77 16.19 8.95
N LEU A 80 4.70 16.95 8.78
CA LEU A 80 3.42 16.42 8.31
C LEU A 80 3.56 15.87 6.88
N THR A 81 2.98 14.69 6.69
CA THR A 81 2.89 14.08 5.36
C THR A 81 1.50 14.36 4.80
N ALA A 82 1.41 14.83 3.56
CA ALA A 82 0.14 15.04 2.88
C ALA A 82 -0.71 13.76 2.91
N ASN A 83 -1.98 13.88 3.28
CA ASN A 83 -2.89 12.75 3.53
C ASN A 83 -2.40 11.79 4.63
N GLY A 84 -1.59 12.29 5.57
CA GLY A 84 -1.07 11.49 6.69
C GLY A 84 -2.12 11.21 7.75
N PHE A 85 -2.05 10.04 8.35
CA PHE A 85 -2.91 9.63 9.46
C PHE A 85 -2.13 9.58 10.76
N TYR A 86 -2.72 10.11 11.83
CA TYR A 86 -2.08 10.27 13.13
C TYR A 86 -2.98 9.73 14.24
N ILE A 87 -2.38 8.96 15.15
CA ILE A 87 -3.00 8.58 16.42
C ILE A 87 -2.41 9.50 17.48
N MET A 88 -3.17 10.52 17.87
CA MET A 88 -2.73 11.49 18.87
C MET A 88 -3.14 11.00 20.26
N LYS A 89 -2.17 10.93 21.19
CA LYS A 89 -2.39 10.40 22.54
C LYS A 89 -1.94 11.38 23.63
N ASN A 90 -2.71 11.37 24.72
CA ASN A 90 -2.29 11.92 26.01
C ASN A 90 -2.79 11.01 27.13
N GLY A 91 -1.87 10.25 27.73
CA GLY A 91 -2.21 9.26 28.74
C GLY A 91 -3.26 8.25 28.26
N LYS A 92 -4.46 8.30 28.84
CA LYS A 92 -5.58 7.42 28.48
C LYS A 92 -6.46 7.96 27.33
N SER A 93 -6.33 9.25 27.01
CA SER A 93 -7.11 9.88 25.94
C SER A 93 -6.40 9.73 24.61
N SER A 94 -7.14 9.43 23.55
CA SER A 94 -6.60 9.36 22.19
C SER A 94 -7.65 9.79 21.17
N VAL A 95 -7.18 10.36 20.07
CA VAL A 95 -8.01 10.75 18.93
C VAL A 95 -7.33 10.31 17.64
N LEU A 96 -8.11 9.88 16.67
CA LEU A 96 -7.67 9.58 15.32
C LEU A 96 -7.79 10.85 14.50
N SER A 97 -6.74 11.22 13.78
CA SER A 97 -6.73 12.41 12.95
C SER A 97 -6.10 12.15 11.59
N TYR A 98 -6.47 12.98 10.65
CA TYR A 98 -6.03 13.01 9.27
C TYR A 98 -5.51 14.42 8.96
N TYR A 99 -4.38 14.53 8.30
CA TYR A 99 -3.90 15.82 7.82
C TYR A 99 -4.43 16.08 6.41
N ASN A 100 -5.33 17.06 6.32
CA ASN A 100 -5.86 17.54 5.05
C ASN A 100 -4.90 18.59 4.45
N PRO A 101 -4.20 18.27 3.34
CA PRO A 101 -3.26 19.20 2.74
C PRO A 101 -3.94 20.35 1.96
N LEU A 102 -5.22 20.25 1.66
CA LEU A 102 -5.97 21.30 0.95
C LEU A 102 -6.33 22.45 1.88
N ASP A 103 -6.77 22.12 3.10
CA ASP A 103 -7.19 23.09 4.11
C ASP A 103 -6.09 23.40 5.15
N ASP A 104 -4.93 22.73 5.03
CA ASP A 104 -3.81 22.79 5.98
C ASP A 104 -4.26 22.62 7.43
N CYS A 105 -5.05 21.59 7.69
CA CYS A 105 -5.61 21.32 9.00
C CYS A 105 -5.57 19.83 9.37
N LEU A 106 -5.64 19.55 10.67
CA LEU A 106 -5.83 18.21 11.20
C LEU A 106 -7.34 18.00 11.44
N GLU A 107 -7.90 17.01 10.77
CA GLU A 107 -9.30 16.63 10.89
C GLU A 107 -9.45 15.37 11.76
N ARG A 108 -10.50 15.31 12.55
CA ARG A 108 -10.85 14.13 13.31
C ARG A 108 -11.38 13.03 12.40
N VAL A 109 -10.82 11.83 12.52
CA VAL A 109 -11.33 10.65 11.81
C VAL A 109 -12.25 9.86 12.74
N GLU A 110 -13.50 9.73 12.34
CA GLU A 110 -14.51 8.96 13.07
C GLU A 110 -14.68 7.56 12.50
N LYS A 111 -15.13 6.63 13.35
CA LYS A 111 -15.51 5.29 12.91
C LYS A 111 -16.85 5.35 12.18
N GLN A 112 -16.82 5.19 10.89
CA GLN A 112 -18.02 5.17 10.04
C GLN A 112 -18.40 3.74 9.69
N TYR A 113 -19.71 3.49 9.57
CA TYR A 113 -20.22 2.29 8.94
C TYR A 113 -20.20 2.51 7.43
N VAL A 114 -19.64 1.57 6.69
CA VAL A 114 -19.50 1.64 5.23
C VAL A 114 -20.07 0.35 4.66
N TYR A 115 -21.14 0.44 3.92
CA TYR A 115 -21.86 -0.69 3.35
C TYR A 115 -22.08 -1.85 4.35
N GLY A 116 -22.52 -1.49 5.56
CA GLY A 116 -22.75 -2.45 6.67
C GLY A 116 -21.48 -2.91 7.40
N ILE A 117 -20.30 -2.52 6.97
CA ILE A 117 -19.02 -2.91 7.58
C ILE A 117 -18.61 -1.86 8.62
N LYS A 118 -18.31 -2.32 9.84
CA LYS A 118 -17.77 -1.50 10.93
C LYS A 118 -16.27 -1.72 11.09
N PRO A 119 -15.45 -0.66 11.07
CA PRO A 119 -14.02 -0.81 11.30
C PRO A 119 -13.75 -1.28 12.74
N ARG A 120 -12.87 -2.26 12.90
CA ARG A 120 -12.52 -2.88 14.19
C ARG A 120 -11.37 -2.16 14.90
N ASN A 121 -10.46 -1.55 14.14
CA ASN A 121 -9.26 -0.89 14.64
C ASN A 121 -9.01 0.46 13.95
N ALA A 122 -7.97 1.18 14.39
CA ALA A 122 -7.61 2.48 13.84
C ALA A 122 -7.20 2.39 12.36
N GLU A 123 -6.46 1.35 11.99
CA GLU A 123 -5.97 1.14 10.63
C GLU A 123 -7.12 0.97 9.64
N GLN A 124 -8.14 0.18 10.00
CA GLN A 124 -9.34 0.03 9.18
C GLN A 124 -10.15 1.33 9.10
N THR A 125 -10.19 2.10 10.20
CA THR A 125 -10.86 3.41 10.23
C THR A 125 -10.16 4.38 9.27
N PHE A 126 -8.83 4.42 9.28
CA PHE A 126 -8.03 5.24 8.35
C PHE A 126 -8.18 4.78 6.90
N ALA A 127 -8.17 3.47 6.67
CA ALA A 127 -8.37 2.92 5.33
C ALA A 127 -9.74 3.32 4.74
N LEU A 128 -10.82 3.21 5.53
CA LEU A 128 -12.15 3.62 5.09
C LEU A 128 -12.21 5.13 4.84
N HIS A 129 -11.62 5.94 5.71
CA HIS A 129 -11.55 7.40 5.50
C HIS A 129 -10.84 7.74 4.19
N ALA A 130 -9.67 7.13 3.94
CA ALA A 130 -8.93 7.36 2.70
C ALA A 130 -9.68 6.90 1.45
N LEU A 131 -10.35 5.74 1.52
CA LEU A 131 -11.10 5.19 0.38
C LEU A 131 -12.37 5.97 0.05
N LEU A 132 -12.98 6.59 1.05
CA LEU A 132 -14.20 7.39 0.87
C LEU A 132 -13.91 8.86 0.52
N ASN A 133 -12.69 9.32 0.74
CA ASN A 133 -12.31 10.71 0.45
C ASN A 133 -12.12 10.91 -1.07
N PRO A 134 -12.94 11.74 -1.72
CA PRO A 134 -12.88 11.95 -3.18
C PRO A 134 -11.61 12.66 -3.64
N ASP A 135 -10.90 13.35 -2.75
CA ASP A 135 -9.66 14.06 -3.07
C ASP A 135 -8.46 13.12 -3.15
N ILE A 136 -8.53 11.96 -2.51
CA ILE A 136 -7.49 10.93 -2.54
C ILE A 136 -7.73 10.00 -3.73
N LYS A 137 -7.01 10.21 -4.82
CA LYS A 137 -7.23 9.48 -6.09
C LYS A 137 -6.61 8.08 -6.13
N LEU A 138 -5.64 7.79 -5.28
CA LEU A 138 -4.97 6.49 -5.21
C LEU A 138 -4.75 6.10 -3.76
N VAL A 139 -5.28 4.95 -3.37
CA VAL A 139 -5.10 4.36 -2.04
C VAL A 139 -4.46 2.98 -2.18
N THR A 140 -3.38 2.73 -1.45
CA THR A 140 -2.75 1.42 -1.38
C THR A 140 -2.99 0.81 0.00
N LEU A 141 -3.49 -0.44 0.05
CA LEU A 141 -3.73 -1.17 1.28
C LEU A 141 -2.72 -2.31 1.42
N GLN A 142 -1.85 -2.20 2.41
CA GLN A 142 -0.85 -3.22 2.74
C GLN A 142 -1.17 -3.87 4.09
N GLY A 143 -0.89 -5.15 4.23
CA GLY A 143 -1.07 -5.90 5.46
C GLY A 143 -1.06 -7.40 5.22
N VAL A 144 -0.99 -8.19 6.30
CA VAL A 144 -1.04 -9.67 6.24
C VAL A 144 -2.40 -10.17 5.74
N ALA A 145 -2.45 -11.43 5.32
CA ALA A 145 -3.70 -12.07 4.90
C ALA A 145 -4.75 -12.04 6.03
N GLY A 146 -6.03 -11.95 5.68
CA GLY A 146 -7.14 -11.96 6.66
C GLY A 146 -7.37 -10.64 7.39
N THR A 147 -6.67 -9.54 7.06
CA THR A 147 -6.87 -8.22 7.71
C THR A 147 -8.03 -7.40 7.14
N GLY A 148 -8.77 -7.93 6.19
CA GLY A 148 -9.97 -7.29 5.63
C GLY A 148 -9.70 -6.28 4.51
N LYS A 149 -8.51 -6.24 3.90
CA LYS A 149 -8.16 -5.27 2.84
C LYS A 149 -9.14 -5.26 1.67
N THR A 150 -9.41 -6.43 1.11
CA THR A 150 -10.33 -6.60 -0.01
C THR A 150 -11.76 -6.23 0.38
N LEU A 151 -12.19 -6.65 1.57
CA LEU A 151 -13.50 -6.35 2.11
C LEU A 151 -13.71 -4.83 2.26
N LEU A 152 -12.74 -4.11 2.84
CA LEU A 152 -12.82 -2.65 3.01
C LEU A 152 -12.84 -1.92 1.65
N ALA A 153 -12.00 -2.35 0.71
CA ALA A 153 -11.97 -1.77 -0.63
C ALA A 153 -13.30 -1.98 -1.37
N LEU A 154 -13.87 -3.19 -1.31
CA LEU A 154 -15.14 -3.51 -1.95
C LEU A 154 -16.31 -2.76 -1.27
N ALA A 155 -16.38 -2.75 0.06
CA ALA A 155 -17.40 -2.02 0.80
C ALA A 155 -17.39 -0.52 0.47
N SER A 156 -16.19 0.09 0.43
CA SER A 156 -16.05 1.50 0.07
C SER A 156 -16.45 1.79 -1.38
N ALA A 157 -16.17 0.87 -2.31
CA ALA A 157 -16.58 1.02 -3.70
C ALA A 157 -18.10 0.90 -3.84
N LEU A 158 -18.72 -0.06 -3.14
CA LEU A 158 -20.18 -0.25 -3.16
C LEU A 158 -20.91 0.92 -2.47
N GLU A 159 -20.37 1.47 -1.39
CA GLU A 159 -20.94 2.66 -0.74
C GLU A 159 -21.02 3.86 -1.69
N GLN A 160 -20.02 3.98 -2.57
CA GLN A 160 -19.89 5.08 -3.52
C GLN A 160 -20.47 4.76 -4.92
N HIS A 161 -21.22 3.66 -5.08
CA HIS A 161 -21.73 3.22 -6.39
C HIS A 161 -22.54 4.28 -7.14
N ASN A 162 -23.21 5.18 -6.42
CA ASN A 162 -23.99 6.27 -7.02
C ASN A 162 -23.12 7.44 -7.53
N LEU A 163 -21.85 7.51 -7.14
CA LEU A 163 -20.92 8.57 -7.53
C LEU A 163 -20.14 8.23 -8.80
N TYR A 164 -20.12 6.96 -9.21
CA TYR A 164 -19.32 6.45 -10.32
C TYR A 164 -20.17 5.66 -11.31
N HIS A 165 -19.81 5.69 -12.59
CA HIS A 165 -20.52 4.94 -13.63
C HIS A 165 -20.34 3.42 -13.51
N GLN A 166 -19.17 2.99 -13.04
CA GLN A 166 -18.85 1.56 -12.92
C GLN A 166 -17.76 1.33 -11.88
N ILE A 167 -17.78 0.14 -11.29
CA ILE A 167 -16.71 -0.38 -10.44
C ILE A 167 -15.96 -1.41 -11.28
N VAL A 168 -14.64 -1.20 -11.46
CA VAL A 168 -13.78 -2.14 -12.18
C VAL A 168 -12.96 -2.93 -11.17
N LEU A 169 -13.10 -4.25 -11.17
CA LEU A 169 -12.31 -5.18 -10.37
C LEU A 169 -11.23 -5.81 -11.23
N ALA A 170 -9.98 -5.69 -10.80
CA ALA A 170 -8.84 -6.33 -11.44
C ALA A 170 -8.09 -7.21 -10.43
N ARG A 171 -7.90 -8.47 -10.76
CA ARG A 171 -7.14 -9.40 -9.94
C ARG A 171 -6.09 -10.10 -10.80
N PRO A 172 -4.79 -10.07 -10.41
CA PRO A 172 -3.80 -10.86 -11.10
C PRO A 172 -4.12 -12.35 -10.90
N ILE A 173 -4.15 -13.10 -11.98
CA ILE A 173 -4.35 -14.53 -11.98
C ILE A 173 -2.97 -15.18 -11.95
N VAL A 174 -2.61 -15.76 -10.81
CA VAL A 174 -1.40 -16.56 -10.66
C VAL A 174 -1.83 -18.03 -10.75
N PRO A 175 -1.43 -18.77 -11.81
CA PRO A 175 -1.75 -20.18 -11.92
C PRO A 175 -1.18 -20.94 -10.72
N LEU A 176 -2.02 -21.71 -10.03
CA LEU A 176 -1.61 -22.56 -8.90
C LEU A 176 -0.73 -23.74 -9.34
N SER A 177 -0.62 -23.98 -10.63
CA SER A 177 0.26 -24.96 -11.25
C SER A 177 1.10 -24.27 -12.33
N ASN A 178 2.29 -24.80 -12.63
CA ASN A 178 3.15 -24.29 -13.71
C ASN A 178 2.53 -24.41 -15.13
N LYS A 179 1.22 -24.59 -15.24
CA LYS A 179 0.48 -24.63 -16.50
C LYS A 179 -0.20 -23.30 -16.74
N ASP A 180 -0.03 -22.73 -17.89
CA ASP A 180 -0.77 -21.54 -18.32
C ASP A 180 -2.29 -21.80 -18.31
N ILE A 181 -3.06 -20.78 -17.98
CA ILE A 181 -4.54 -20.82 -17.95
C ILE A 181 -5.09 -21.32 -19.30
N GLY A 182 -4.35 -21.10 -20.40
CA GLY A 182 -4.71 -21.60 -21.72
C GLY A 182 -4.91 -23.11 -21.81
N TYR A 183 -4.22 -23.89 -20.96
CA TYR A 183 -4.34 -25.38 -20.92
C TYR A 183 -5.51 -25.88 -20.08
N LEU A 184 -6.22 -25.04 -19.35
CA LEU A 184 -7.39 -25.45 -18.61
C LEU A 184 -8.57 -25.70 -19.58
N PRO A 185 -9.40 -26.75 -19.35
CA PRO A 185 -10.61 -26.97 -20.13
C PRO A 185 -11.64 -25.88 -19.85
N GLY A 186 -12.49 -25.60 -20.84
CA GLY A 186 -13.59 -24.64 -20.70
C GLY A 186 -13.36 -23.32 -21.45
N ASN A 187 -14.39 -22.48 -21.47
CA ASN A 187 -14.35 -21.14 -22.04
C ASN A 187 -13.62 -20.14 -21.10
N ALA A 188 -13.44 -18.88 -21.52
CA ALA A 188 -12.72 -17.87 -20.75
C ALA A 188 -13.33 -17.64 -19.38
N ASP A 189 -14.65 -17.57 -19.28
CA ASP A 189 -15.38 -17.31 -18.03
C ASP A 189 -15.24 -18.48 -17.04
N GLU A 190 -15.35 -19.70 -17.52
CA GLU A 190 -15.17 -20.91 -16.70
C GLU A 190 -13.74 -21.03 -16.15
N LYS A 191 -12.75 -20.59 -16.90
CA LYS A 191 -11.34 -20.60 -16.48
C LYS A 191 -11.01 -19.51 -15.44
N ILE A 192 -11.67 -18.36 -15.53
CA ILE A 192 -11.41 -17.19 -14.68
C ILE A 192 -12.25 -17.25 -13.38
N ASN A 193 -13.45 -17.81 -13.44
CA ASN A 193 -14.41 -17.82 -12.35
C ASN A 193 -13.84 -18.32 -11.00
N PRO A 194 -13.09 -19.43 -10.91
CA PRO A 194 -12.50 -19.88 -9.65
C PRO A 194 -11.56 -18.86 -8.99
N TYR A 195 -10.92 -18.01 -9.78
CA TYR A 195 -10.02 -16.96 -9.27
C TYR A 195 -10.78 -15.72 -8.81
N MET A 196 -11.97 -15.48 -9.34
CA MET A 196 -12.84 -14.36 -8.96
C MET A 196 -13.77 -14.69 -7.81
N GLN A 197 -14.06 -15.98 -7.57
CA GLN A 197 -14.96 -16.46 -6.53
C GLN A 197 -14.74 -15.80 -5.17
N PRO A 198 -13.50 -15.67 -4.63
CA PRO A 198 -13.26 -15.02 -3.35
C PRO A 198 -13.64 -13.54 -3.27
N LEU A 199 -13.91 -12.89 -4.40
CA LEU A 199 -14.41 -11.52 -4.44
C LEU A 199 -15.94 -11.48 -4.35
N PHE A 200 -16.61 -12.53 -4.84
CA PHE A 200 -18.06 -12.64 -4.78
C PHE A 200 -18.56 -13.21 -3.44
N ASP A 201 -17.70 -13.95 -2.73
CA ASP A 201 -18.01 -14.56 -1.43
C ASP A 201 -17.86 -13.59 -0.24
N ASN A 202 -17.31 -12.37 -0.45
CA ASN A 202 -17.18 -11.32 0.55
C ASN A 202 -18.35 -10.34 0.46
#